data_bcd9491668792a99d52639c5d694d895
#
_entry.id   bcd9491668792a99d52639c5d694d895
#
_cell.length_a   1.000
_cell.length_b   1.000
_cell.length_c   1.000
_cell.angle_alpha   90.00
_cell.angle_beta   90.00
_cell.angle_gamma   90.00
#
_symmetry.space_group_name_H-M   'P 1'
#
loop_
_entity.id
_entity.type
_entity.pdbx_description
1 polymer ?
#
loop_
_entity_poly.entity_id
_entity_poly.type
_entity_poly.pdbx_seq_one_letter_code
_entity_poly.pdbx_strand_id
1 'polypeptide(L)'
;MADESVNDYLRFLEEKTQGGANSGFEPLWLPDYLFDFQRHMVDWAIRKGRGEIMADCGLGKTPMGLVWASNVARKTGKPTLYLTPVAVCIQTVEEAEKFHVEARYSRDGSSFGHVVVTNYEKLHHFNPHDFG
;
A
#
# COMPACT_ATOMS: atom_id res chain seq x y z
N MET A 1 -11.23 -10.64 41.60
CA MET A 1 -12.33 -9.94 40.90
C MET A 1 -11.88 -8.74 40.07
N ALA A 2 -10.83 -8.04 40.47
CA ALA A 2 -10.14 -7.08 39.57
C ALA A 2 -9.39 -7.77 38.41
N ASP A 3 -9.19 -9.08 38.50
CA ASP A 3 -8.40 -9.86 37.56
C ASP A 3 -9.12 -10.18 36.24
N GLU A 4 -10.44 -10.27 36.21
CA GLU A 4 -11.21 -10.56 35.01
C GLU A 4 -11.16 -9.42 34.01
N SER A 5 -11.32 -8.17 34.47
CA SER A 5 -11.27 -6.99 33.57
C SER A 5 -9.85 -6.68 33.06
N VAL A 6 -8.84 -6.99 33.87
CA VAL A 6 -7.43 -6.84 33.47
C VAL A 6 -7.05 -7.94 32.47
N ASN A 7 -7.52 -9.16 32.70
CA ASN A 7 -7.29 -10.28 31.78
C ASN A 7 -7.99 -10.05 30.42
N ASP A 8 -9.21 -9.51 30.42
CA ASP A 8 -9.92 -9.16 29.22
C ASP A 8 -9.21 -8.04 28.45
N TYR A 9 -8.65 -7.06 29.15
CA TYR A 9 -7.87 -5.99 28.53
C TYR A 9 -6.54 -6.50 27.96
N LEU A 10 -5.83 -7.35 28.68
CA LEU A 10 -4.59 -7.96 28.19
C LEU A 10 -4.88 -8.85 26.98
N ARG A 11 -5.96 -9.62 27.01
CA ARG A 11 -6.40 -10.43 25.88
C ARG A 11 -6.75 -9.58 24.66
N PHE A 12 -7.44 -8.46 24.87
CA PHE A 12 -7.72 -7.48 23.82
C PHE A 12 -6.43 -6.88 23.23
N LEU A 13 -5.43 -6.59 24.05
CA LEU A 13 -4.12 -6.12 23.60
C LEU A 13 -3.37 -7.21 22.82
N GLU A 14 -3.42 -8.44 23.30
CA GLU A 14 -2.84 -9.60 22.60
C GLU A 14 -3.53 -9.85 21.27
N GLU A 15 -4.86 -9.80 21.22
CA GLU A 15 -5.64 -9.91 19.99
C GLU A 15 -5.35 -8.76 19.02
N LYS A 16 -5.16 -7.53 19.51
CA LYS A 16 -4.71 -6.40 18.69
C LYS A 16 -3.29 -6.57 18.18
N THR A 17 -2.42 -7.13 19.00
CA THR A 17 -1.02 -7.38 18.61
C THR A 17 -0.92 -8.57 17.66
N GLN A 18 -1.76 -9.59 17.87
CA GLN A 18 -1.87 -10.76 16.99
C GLN A 18 -2.80 -10.54 15.79
N GLY A 19 -3.77 -9.63 15.90
CA GLY A 19 -4.60 -9.17 14.77
C GLY A 19 -3.82 -8.49 13.66
N GLY A 20 -2.52 -8.35 13.89
CA GLY A 20 -1.51 -8.12 12.90
C GLY A 20 -1.00 -9.38 12.23
N ALA A 21 -1.81 -10.43 12.11
CA ALA A 21 -1.45 -11.60 11.33
C ALA A 21 -0.94 -11.15 9.95
N ASN A 22 0.17 -11.70 9.51
CA ASN A 22 0.75 -11.45 8.20
C ASN A 22 -0.21 -12.00 7.14
N SER A 23 -1.11 -11.14 6.64
CA SER A 23 -2.07 -11.47 5.59
C SER A 23 -1.52 -11.19 4.19
N GLY A 24 -0.28 -10.74 4.11
CA GLY A 24 0.41 -10.44 2.87
C GLY A 24 1.13 -11.63 2.25
N PHE A 25 2.21 -11.35 1.57
CA PHE A 25 2.98 -12.34 0.81
C PHE A 25 4.46 -11.94 0.80
N GLU A 26 5.32 -12.81 0.27
CA GLU A 26 6.73 -12.48 0.07
C GLU A 26 6.88 -11.46 -1.07
N PRO A 27 7.76 -10.45 -0.91
CA PRO A 27 8.04 -9.49 -1.97
C PRO A 27 8.48 -10.16 -3.27
N LEU A 28 7.89 -9.73 -4.38
CA LEU A 28 8.24 -10.20 -5.72
C LEU A 28 9.28 -9.29 -6.39
N TRP A 29 9.33 -8.04 -5.96
CA TRP A 29 10.21 -7.04 -6.52
C TRP A 29 10.57 -5.99 -5.48
N LEU A 30 11.87 -5.87 -5.18
CA LEU A 30 12.44 -4.83 -4.32
C LEU A 30 13.62 -4.21 -5.06
N PRO A 31 13.41 -3.09 -5.78
CA PRO A 31 14.44 -2.50 -6.63
C PRO A 31 15.62 -1.93 -5.84
N ASP A 32 16.79 -1.93 -6.48
CA ASP A 32 18.04 -1.51 -5.85
C ASP A 32 18.11 0.00 -5.55
N TYR A 33 17.27 0.82 -6.19
CA TYR A 33 17.23 2.25 -5.90
C TYR A 33 16.60 2.60 -4.54
N LEU A 34 15.94 1.67 -3.88
CA LEU A 34 15.44 1.87 -2.53
C LEU A 34 16.61 1.88 -1.54
N PHE A 35 16.61 2.84 -0.65
CA PHE A 35 17.51 2.81 0.51
C PHE A 35 17.19 1.62 1.41
N ASP A 36 18.14 1.19 2.23
CA ASP A 36 17.97 0.01 3.08
C ASP A 36 16.75 0.11 4.00
N PHE A 37 16.51 1.27 4.60
CA PHE A 37 15.34 1.47 5.45
C PHE A 37 14.03 1.44 4.65
N GLN A 38 14.01 1.97 3.43
CA GLN A 38 12.84 1.92 2.55
C GLN A 38 12.52 0.48 2.14
N ARG A 39 13.55 -0.26 1.75
CA ARG A 39 13.44 -1.68 1.41
C ARG A 39 12.88 -2.48 2.57
N HIS A 40 13.37 -2.26 3.78
CA HIS A 40 12.89 -2.92 4.99
C HIS A 40 11.41 -2.59 5.27
N MET A 41 11.02 -1.33 5.15
CA MET A 41 9.64 -0.89 5.36
C MET A 41 8.68 -1.47 4.33
N VAL A 42 9.08 -1.49 3.06
CA VAL A 42 8.26 -2.08 1.97
C VAL A 42 8.14 -3.59 2.15
N ASP A 43 9.22 -4.28 2.44
CA ASP A 43 9.21 -5.72 2.72
C ASP A 43 8.25 -6.05 3.86
N TRP A 44 8.36 -5.32 4.96
CA TRP A 44 7.45 -5.46 6.09
C TRP A 44 5.99 -5.23 5.69
N ALA A 45 5.70 -4.16 4.97
CA ALA A 45 4.34 -3.79 4.55
C ALA A 45 3.71 -4.83 3.63
N ILE A 46 4.49 -5.41 2.72
CA ILE A 46 4.02 -6.45 1.80
C ILE A 46 3.68 -7.73 2.58
N ARG A 47 4.52 -8.14 3.51
CA ARG A 47 4.28 -9.33 4.35
C ARG A 47 3.12 -9.13 5.31
N LYS A 48 2.96 -7.93 5.83
CA LYS A 48 1.86 -7.55 6.70
C LYS A 48 0.52 -7.59 5.97
N GLY A 49 0.48 -7.16 4.72
CA GLY A 49 -0.72 -7.08 3.89
C GLY A 49 -1.56 -5.84 4.14
N ARG A 50 -1.84 -5.55 5.41
CA ARG A 50 -2.54 -4.33 5.84
C ARG A 50 -1.73 -3.66 6.93
N GLY A 51 -1.37 -2.42 6.71
CA GLY A 51 -0.57 -1.67 7.68
C GLY A 51 -0.49 -0.20 7.32
N GLU A 52 0.11 0.55 8.18
CA GLU A 52 0.36 1.96 8.02
C GLU A 52 1.86 2.22 8.14
N ILE A 53 2.40 2.99 7.20
CA ILE A 53 3.78 3.44 7.24
C ILE A 53 3.78 4.91 7.64
N MET A 54 4.22 5.18 8.85
CA MET A 54 4.42 6.53 9.36
C MET A 54 5.85 6.95 9.13
N ALA A 55 6.08 7.71 8.08
CA ALA A 55 7.38 8.25 7.76
C ALA A 55 7.32 9.78 7.65
N ASP A 56 8.36 10.44 8.14
CA ASP A 56 8.46 11.89 8.04
C ASP A 56 8.58 12.36 6.59
N CYS A 57 8.30 13.65 6.37
CA CYS A 57 8.49 14.29 5.07
C CYS A 57 9.94 14.11 4.60
N GLY A 58 10.12 13.84 3.30
CA GLY A 58 11.44 13.65 2.72
C GLY A 58 12.06 12.26 2.85
N LEU A 59 11.36 11.30 3.47
CA LEU A 59 11.84 9.91 3.58
C LEU A 59 11.46 9.01 2.39
N GLY A 60 10.90 9.59 1.33
CA GLY A 60 10.60 8.85 0.10
C GLY A 60 9.37 7.94 0.19
N LYS A 61 8.26 8.46 0.71
CA LYS A 61 6.99 7.70 0.80
C LYS A 61 6.45 7.27 -0.56
N THR A 62 6.57 8.12 -1.57
CA THR A 62 6.04 7.83 -2.91
C THR A 62 6.71 6.61 -3.55
N PRO A 63 8.04 6.50 -3.62
CA PRO A 63 8.67 5.28 -4.13
C PRO A 63 8.31 4.04 -3.31
N MET A 64 8.21 4.14 -1.98
CA MET A 64 7.79 3.02 -1.15
C MET A 64 6.37 2.56 -1.47
N GLY A 65 5.43 3.49 -1.58
CA GLY A 65 4.03 3.20 -1.93
C GLY A 65 3.88 2.60 -3.31
N LEU A 66 4.60 3.13 -4.29
CA LEU A 66 4.59 2.63 -5.67
C LEU A 66 5.18 1.22 -5.79
N VAL A 67 6.27 0.94 -5.11
CA VAL A 67 6.87 -0.40 -5.08
C VAL A 67 5.94 -1.40 -4.39
N TRP A 68 5.32 -1.01 -3.27
CA TRP A 68 4.30 -1.82 -2.62
C TRP A 68 3.14 -2.14 -3.57
N ALA A 69 2.59 -1.13 -4.22
CA ALA A 69 1.48 -1.25 -5.16
C ALA A 69 1.83 -2.16 -6.35
N SER A 70 3.04 -2.03 -6.88
CA SER A 70 3.55 -2.88 -7.96
C SER A 70 3.64 -4.35 -7.54
N ASN A 71 4.08 -4.62 -6.31
CA ASN A 71 4.11 -5.99 -5.78
C ASN A 71 2.72 -6.60 -5.66
N VAL A 72 1.74 -5.83 -5.17
CA VAL A 72 0.34 -6.28 -5.10
C VAL A 72 -0.20 -6.61 -6.48
N ALA A 73 0.03 -5.76 -7.47
CA ALA A 73 -0.39 -6.00 -8.84
C ALA A 73 0.23 -7.27 -9.43
N ARG A 74 1.52 -7.49 -9.19
CA ARG A 74 2.24 -8.70 -9.64
C ARG A 74 1.70 -9.97 -8.98
N LYS A 75 1.37 -9.90 -7.70
CA LYS A 75 0.87 -11.05 -6.94
C LYS A 75 -0.57 -11.41 -7.31
N THR A 76 -1.43 -10.42 -7.47
CA THR A 76 -2.87 -10.63 -7.71
C THR A 76 -3.23 -10.78 -9.18
N GLY A 77 -2.36 -10.35 -10.08
CA GLY A 77 -2.67 -10.26 -11.51
C GLY A 77 -3.67 -9.17 -11.86
N LYS A 78 -3.96 -8.27 -10.92
CA LYS A 78 -4.89 -7.15 -11.08
C LYS A 78 -4.18 -5.85 -10.73
N PRO A 79 -4.57 -4.71 -11.32
CA PRO A 79 -3.98 -3.43 -10.95
C PRO A 79 -4.27 -3.09 -9.48
N THR A 80 -3.38 -2.32 -8.89
CA THR A 80 -3.57 -1.75 -7.54
C THR A 80 -4.15 -0.35 -7.67
N LEU A 81 -5.17 -0.04 -6.90
CA LEU A 81 -5.75 1.29 -6.85
C LEU A 81 -4.97 2.15 -5.85
N TYR A 82 -4.41 3.25 -6.34
CA TYR A 82 -3.58 4.19 -5.57
C TYR A 82 -4.30 5.54 -5.44
N LEU A 83 -4.71 5.87 -4.22
CA LEU A 83 -5.47 7.09 -3.95
C LEU A 83 -4.56 8.20 -3.46
N THR A 84 -4.67 9.37 -4.09
CA THR A 84 -3.95 10.58 -3.69
C THR A 84 -4.89 11.80 -3.73
N PRO A 85 -4.52 12.92 -3.08
CA PRO A 85 -5.17 14.19 -3.36
C PRO A 85 -5.06 14.54 -4.84
N VAL A 86 -6.08 15.23 -5.39
CA VAL A 86 -6.15 15.56 -6.82
C VAL A 86 -4.90 16.28 -7.34
N ALA A 87 -4.34 17.18 -6.54
CA ALA A 87 -3.15 17.96 -6.91
C ALA A 87 -1.89 17.11 -7.08
N VAL A 88 -1.87 15.89 -6.51
CA VAL A 88 -0.70 15.00 -6.46
C VAL A 88 -0.79 13.86 -7.48
N CYS A 89 -1.96 13.64 -8.08
CA CYS A 89 -2.16 12.52 -9.00
C CYS A 89 -1.18 12.49 -10.17
N ILE A 90 -1.03 13.60 -10.87
CA ILE A 90 -0.14 13.69 -12.04
C ILE A 90 1.33 13.54 -11.61
N GLN A 91 1.72 14.20 -10.52
CA GLN A 91 3.07 14.07 -9.99
C GLN A 91 3.38 12.61 -9.60
N THR A 92 2.43 11.90 -9.02
CA THR A 92 2.59 10.49 -8.68
C THR A 92 2.85 9.63 -9.92
N VAL A 93 2.12 9.87 -11.00
CA VAL A 93 2.33 9.16 -12.28
C VAL A 93 3.71 9.48 -12.89
N GLU A 94 4.14 10.73 -12.84
CA GLU A 94 5.46 11.15 -13.32
C GLU A 94 6.58 10.52 -12.49
N GLU A 95 6.43 10.47 -11.17
CA GLU A 95 7.40 9.81 -10.28
C GLU A 95 7.43 8.30 -10.50
N ALA A 96 6.28 7.68 -10.77
CA ALA A 96 6.21 6.26 -11.07
C ALA A 96 7.07 5.90 -12.29
N GLU A 97 7.08 6.72 -13.31
CA GLU A 97 7.93 6.53 -14.48
C GLU A 97 9.42 6.54 -14.10
N LYS A 98 9.84 7.45 -13.23
CA LYS A 98 11.23 7.51 -12.72
C LYS A 98 11.62 6.26 -11.94
N PHE A 99 10.69 5.65 -11.25
CA PHE A 99 10.90 4.45 -10.44
C PHE A 99 10.58 3.15 -11.17
N HIS A 100 10.36 3.20 -12.48
CA HIS A 100 10.05 2.04 -13.32
C HIS A 100 8.78 1.29 -12.87
N VAL A 101 7.80 2.02 -12.37
CA VAL A 101 6.48 1.51 -12.02
C VAL A 101 5.47 1.96 -13.09
N GLU A 102 4.76 1.02 -13.67
CA GLU A 102 3.69 1.33 -14.62
C GLU A 102 2.47 1.86 -13.86
N ALA A 103 2.25 3.15 -13.93
CA ALA A 103 1.12 3.81 -13.28
C ALA A 103 0.39 4.73 -14.26
N ARG A 104 -0.92 4.75 -14.18
CA ARG A 104 -1.77 5.60 -15.01
C ARG A 104 -2.86 6.27 -14.20
N TYR A 105 -3.17 7.49 -14.56
CA TYR A 105 -4.27 8.24 -13.96
C TYR A 105 -5.60 7.85 -14.60
N SER A 106 -6.59 7.55 -13.78
CA SER A 106 -7.95 7.22 -14.23
C SER A 106 -8.98 8.08 -13.51
N ARG A 107 -9.91 8.64 -14.26
CA ARG A 107 -11.03 9.45 -13.75
C ARG A 107 -12.38 8.74 -13.83
N ASP A 108 -12.48 7.72 -14.63
CA ASP A 108 -13.75 7.12 -15.08
C ASP A 108 -13.96 5.68 -14.59
N GLY A 109 -13.06 5.17 -13.76
CA GLY A 109 -13.12 3.81 -13.26
C GLY A 109 -12.38 2.79 -14.11
N SER A 110 -11.69 3.20 -15.18
CA SER A 110 -10.88 2.30 -16.01
C SER A 110 -9.77 1.65 -15.18
N SER A 111 -9.63 0.35 -15.31
CA SER A 111 -8.59 -0.45 -14.67
C SER A 111 -7.64 -1.02 -15.71
N PHE A 112 -6.39 -0.63 -15.67
CA PHE A 112 -5.35 -1.10 -16.61
C PHE A 112 -3.95 -0.90 -16.03
N GLY A 113 -2.99 -1.66 -16.52
CA GLY A 113 -1.60 -1.60 -16.08
C GLY A 113 -1.40 -2.21 -14.70
N HIS A 114 -0.39 -1.74 -13.98
CA HIS A 114 -0.05 -2.21 -12.64
C HIS A 114 -0.62 -1.33 -11.54
N VAL A 115 -0.57 -0.02 -11.69
CA VAL A 115 -1.04 0.93 -10.70
C VAL A 115 -2.00 1.92 -11.36
N VAL A 116 -3.20 2.01 -10.84
CA VAL A 116 -4.18 3.00 -11.26
C VAL A 116 -4.24 4.10 -10.21
N VAL A 117 -3.83 5.29 -10.58
CA VAL A 117 -3.83 6.46 -9.70
C VAL A 117 -5.12 7.25 -9.89
N THR A 118 -5.79 7.57 -8.80
CA THR A 118 -6.96 8.45 -8.82
C THR A 118 -7.04 9.26 -7.53
N ASN A 119 -7.98 10.18 -7.46
CA ASN A 119 -8.23 10.95 -6.26
C ASN A 119 -9.43 10.39 -5.48
N TYR A 120 -9.56 10.79 -4.23
CA TYR A 120 -10.61 10.31 -3.33
C TYR A 120 -12.03 10.60 -3.85
N GLU A 121 -12.22 11.71 -4.54
CA GLU A 121 -13.54 12.14 -5.07
C GLU A 121 -14.02 11.24 -6.20
N LYS A 122 -13.11 10.57 -6.89
CA LYS A 122 -13.41 9.68 -8.02
C LYS A 122 -13.57 8.21 -7.63
N LEU A 123 -13.36 7.87 -6.35
CA LEU A 123 -13.37 6.49 -5.87
C LEU A 123 -14.66 5.74 -6.21
N HIS A 124 -15.81 6.42 -6.23
CA HIS A 124 -17.12 5.84 -6.53
C HIS A 124 -17.26 5.31 -7.96
N HIS A 125 -16.38 5.70 -8.88
CA HIS A 125 -16.37 5.19 -10.26
C HIS A 125 -15.70 3.82 -10.38
N PHE A 126 -15.01 3.35 -9.34
CA PHE A 126 -14.20 2.14 -9.39
C PHE A 126 -14.90 0.95 -8.73
N ASN A 127 -14.78 -0.22 -9.38
CA ASN A 127 -15.27 -1.46 -8.82
C ASN A 127 -14.13 -2.15 -8.05
N PRO A 128 -14.28 -2.40 -6.73
CA PRO A 128 -13.25 -3.06 -5.94
C PRO A 128 -12.79 -4.42 -6.48
N HIS A 129 -13.66 -5.14 -7.18
CA HIS A 129 -13.34 -6.45 -7.75
C HIS A 129 -12.35 -6.39 -8.92
N ASP A 130 -12.12 -5.22 -9.52
CA ASP A 130 -11.16 -5.01 -10.60
C ASP A 130 -9.73 -4.86 -10.08
N PHE A 131 -9.54 -4.75 -8.77
CA PHE A 131 -8.26 -4.45 -8.14
C PHE A 131 -7.80 -5.55 -7.18
N GLY A 132 -6.45 -5.63 -7.06
CA GLY A 132 -5.79 -6.54 -6.14
C GLY A 132 -5.75 -6.09 -4.68
#